data_f1bce0c9975d9899119229ad085f4b21
#
_entry.id   f1bce0c9975d9899119229ad085f4b21
#
_cell.length_a   1.000
_cell.length_b   1.000
_cell.length_c   1.000
_cell.angle_alpha   90.00
_cell.angle_beta   90.00
_cell.angle_gamma   90.00
#
_symmetry.space_group_name_H-M   'P 1'
#
loop_
_entity.id
_entity.type
_entity.pdbx_description
1 polymer ?
#
loop_
_entity_poly.entity_id
_entity_poly.type
_entity_poly.pdbx_seq_one_letter_code
_entity_poly.pdbx_strand_id
1 'polypeptide(L)'
;MASVRARLRKTIRSMFYISAVKKLLETIPVIRNGYAPAQRTHPIDRIYGIDTSGVVQVENIHPDQSLRSQISPYVGSQPSIVRRGLSALGDIRDYVFVDLGCGKGRVTTVASEFPFRAVVGVELSPSLAATARANAATIAGQFPDRPKVTITEANVVDFPVPAAKLVFFNYHAFGAELMAKIVAKCEAALASGALPHLLFVYYNPVHAEVFDQSPAFVRFYVEQIAYDKSEIGFGPDRRDVVAIWQSVCGSAPTPHHGADRTIIRIHASGAGLAQ
;
A
#
# COMPACT_ATOMS: atom_id res chain seq x y z
N MET A 1 -27.78 1.31 -21.31
CA MET A 1 -26.57 0.60 -21.74
C MET A 1 -25.55 0.40 -20.61
N ALA A 2 -25.30 1.38 -19.71
CA ALA A 2 -24.35 1.23 -18.59
C ALA A 2 -24.70 0.08 -17.61
N SER A 3 -26.00 -0.16 -17.31
CA SER A 3 -26.43 -1.19 -16.37
C SER A 3 -26.20 -2.63 -16.87
N VAL A 4 -26.33 -2.86 -18.17
CA VAL A 4 -26.13 -4.20 -18.78
C VAL A 4 -24.63 -4.56 -18.77
N ARG A 5 -23.77 -3.60 -19.09
CA ARG A 5 -22.31 -3.80 -19.02
C ARG A 5 -21.82 -4.06 -17.59
N ALA A 6 -22.40 -3.40 -16.59
CA ALA A 6 -22.07 -3.62 -15.18
C ALA A 6 -22.51 -5.00 -14.70
N ARG A 7 -23.74 -5.44 -15.07
CA ARG A 7 -24.23 -6.80 -14.75
C ARG A 7 -23.38 -7.88 -15.41
N LEU A 8 -23.04 -7.71 -16.69
CA LEU A 8 -22.19 -8.67 -17.42
C LEU A 8 -20.79 -8.78 -16.77
N ARG A 9 -20.21 -7.64 -16.38
CA ARG A 9 -18.92 -7.63 -15.64
C ARG A 9 -19.03 -8.39 -14.30
N LYS A 10 -20.11 -8.18 -13.54
CA LYS A 10 -20.33 -8.88 -12.26
C LYS A 10 -20.46 -10.40 -12.47
N THR A 11 -21.20 -10.83 -13.48
CA THR A 11 -21.39 -12.26 -13.81
C THR A 11 -20.06 -12.90 -14.26
N ILE A 12 -19.32 -12.27 -15.16
CA ILE A 12 -18.02 -12.80 -15.60
C ILE A 12 -17.07 -12.89 -14.41
N ARG A 13 -17.05 -11.88 -13.52
CA ARG A 13 -16.19 -11.86 -12.32
C ARG A 13 -16.53 -13.03 -11.37
N SER A 14 -17.81 -13.34 -11.16
CA SER A 14 -18.21 -14.48 -10.32
C SER A 14 -17.81 -15.84 -10.92
N MET A 15 -17.70 -15.96 -12.22
CA MET A 15 -17.26 -17.20 -12.89
C MET A 15 -15.77 -17.53 -12.64
N PHE A 16 -14.95 -16.54 -12.31
CA PHE A 16 -13.54 -16.76 -11.95
C PHE A 16 -13.34 -17.47 -10.61
N TYR A 17 -14.35 -17.52 -9.76
CA TYR A 17 -14.29 -18.31 -8.51
C TYR A 17 -14.48 -19.82 -8.74
N ILE A 18 -14.87 -20.26 -9.94
CA ILE A 18 -14.98 -21.66 -10.32
C ILE A 18 -13.69 -22.06 -11.03
N SER A 19 -12.86 -22.86 -10.38
CA SER A 19 -11.48 -23.16 -10.81
C SER A 19 -11.38 -23.73 -12.25
N ALA A 20 -12.34 -24.58 -12.68
CA ALA A 20 -12.38 -25.11 -14.04
C ALA A 20 -12.76 -24.05 -15.08
N VAL A 21 -13.72 -23.18 -14.76
CA VAL A 21 -14.16 -22.08 -15.63
C VAL A 21 -13.09 -21.01 -15.74
N LYS A 22 -12.37 -20.74 -14.66
CA LYS A 22 -11.24 -19.80 -14.63
C LYS A 22 -10.17 -20.16 -15.68
N LYS A 23 -9.72 -21.42 -15.73
CA LYS A 23 -8.73 -21.87 -16.71
C LYS A 23 -9.17 -21.60 -18.15
N LEU A 24 -10.45 -21.82 -18.45
CA LEU A 24 -11.01 -21.58 -19.78
C LEU A 24 -11.08 -20.07 -20.08
N LEU A 25 -11.55 -19.26 -19.14
CA LEU A 25 -11.67 -17.80 -19.31
C LEU A 25 -10.30 -17.12 -19.46
N GLU A 26 -9.26 -17.62 -18.82
CA GLU A 26 -7.88 -17.11 -18.93
C GLU A 26 -7.25 -17.39 -20.31
N THR A 27 -7.78 -18.31 -21.13
CA THR A 27 -7.33 -18.50 -22.51
C THR A 27 -7.74 -17.36 -23.43
N ILE A 28 -8.77 -16.60 -23.07
CA ILE A 28 -9.28 -15.47 -23.87
C ILE A 28 -8.56 -14.18 -23.43
N PRO A 29 -7.68 -13.57 -24.26
CA PRO A 29 -6.82 -12.45 -23.83
C PRO A 29 -7.59 -11.25 -23.27
N VAL A 30 -8.74 -10.88 -23.86
CA VAL A 30 -9.57 -9.74 -23.39
C VAL A 30 -10.17 -10.03 -22.02
N ILE A 31 -10.60 -11.25 -21.77
CA ILE A 31 -11.16 -11.67 -20.48
C ILE A 31 -10.03 -11.79 -19.45
N ARG A 32 -8.94 -12.46 -19.81
CA ARG A 32 -7.75 -12.59 -18.97
C ARG A 32 -7.23 -11.23 -18.48
N ASN A 33 -7.11 -10.27 -19.39
CA ASN A 33 -6.56 -8.96 -19.07
C ASN A 33 -7.55 -8.02 -18.35
N GLY A 34 -8.86 -8.29 -18.46
CA GLY A 34 -9.89 -7.45 -17.87
C GLY A 34 -10.47 -7.97 -16.54
N TYR A 35 -10.39 -9.28 -16.27
CA TYR A 35 -11.17 -9.89 -15.19
C TYR A 35 -10.42 -10.83 -14.24
N ALA A 36 -9.16 -11.19 -14.54
CA ALA A 36 -8.37 -12.07 -13.68
C ALA A 36 -7.13 -11.43 -13.04
N PRO A 37 -7.16 -10.15 -12.65
CA PRO A 37 -5.92 -9.46 -12.27
C PRO A 37 -5.32 -10.00 -10.99
N ALA A 38 -6.14 -10.27 -9.99
CA ALA A 38 -5.68 -10.44 -8.62
C ALA A 38 -5.03 -11.80 -8.30
N GLN A 39 -5.20 -12.81 -9.16
CA GLN A 39 -4.70 -14.18 -8.91
C GLN A 39 -3.54 -14.59 -9.82
N ARG A 40 -3.10 -13.69 -10.67
CA ARG A 40 -1.97 -13.93 -11.58
C ARG A 40 -0.67 -13.56 -10.91
N THR A 41 0.39 -14.32 -11.23
CA THR A 41 1.74 -13.97 -10.79
C THR A 41 2.15 -12.63 -11.39
N HIS A 42 2.36 -11.65 -10.55
CA HIS A 42 2.76 -10.30 -10.94
C HIS A 42 4.16 -10.31 -11.57
N PRO A 43 4.47 -9.42 -12.54
CA PRO A 43 5.80 -9.35 -13.15
C PRO A 43 6.94 -9.21 -12.13
N ILE A 44 6.77 -8.42 -11.07
CA ILE A 44 7.78 -8.25 -10.01
C ILE A 44 8.13 -9.57 -9.32
N ASP A 45 7.15 -10.46 -9.12
CA ASP A 45 7.38 -11.77 -8.48
C ASP A 45 8.27 -12.64 -9.34
N ARG A 46 8.09 -12.58 -10.68
CA ARG A 46 8.94 -13.33 -11.63
C ARG A 46 10.34 -12.75 -11.72
N ILE A 47 10.46 -11.42 -11.69
CA ILE A 47 11.75 -10.72 -11.78
C ILE A 47 12.62 -11.02 -10.54
N TYR A 48 12.01 -11.03 -9.37
CA TYR A 48 12.74 -11.17 -8.10
C TYR A 48 12.64 -12.58 -7.47
N GLY A 49 11.88 -13.50 -8.07
CA GLY A 49 11.68 -14.84 -7.50
C GLY A 49 10.96 -14.82 -6.13
N ILE A 50 10.00 -13.91 -5.96
CA ILE A 50 9.25 -13.72 -4.71
C ILE A 50 7.78 -14.08 -4.89
N ASP A 51 7.03 -14.20 -3.79
CA ASP A 51 5.58 -14.41 -3.77
C ASP A 51 4.89 -13.20 -3.13
N THR A 52 4.41 -12.26 -3.96
CA THR A 52 3.60 -11.13 -3.50
C THR A 52 2.26 -11.03 -4.22
N SER A 53 1.92 -12.02 -5.05
CA SER A 53 0.67 -12.05 -5.81
C SER A 53 -0.48 -12.69 -5.02
N GLY A 54 -1.67 -12.52 -5.55
CA GLY A 54 -2.90 -13.07 -5.00
C GLY A 54 -3.67 -12.08 -4.13
N VAL A 55 -4.85 -12.52 -3.69
CA VAL A 55 -5.73 -11.81 -2.76
C VAL A 55 -5.93 -12.67 -1.53
N VAL A 56 -5.81 -12.09 -0.34
CA VAL A 56 -6.16 -12.75 0.92
C VAL A 56 -7.31 -11.96 1.54
N GLN A 57 -8.44 -12.63 1.70
CA GLN A 57 -9.64 -12.02 2.29
C GLN A 57 -9.44 -11.79 3.79
N VAL A 58 -10.16 -10.82 4.35
CA VAL A 58 -10.00 -10.40 5.76
C VAL A 58 -10.24 -11.54 6.76
N GLU A 59 -11.10 -12.50 6.41
CA GLU A 59 -11.37 -13.71 7.21
C GLU A 59 -10.12 -14.59 7.38
N ASN A 60 -9.21 -14.54 6.41
CA ASN A 60 -7.96 -15.29 6.43
C ASN A 60 -6.77 -14.44 6.97
N ILE A 61 -6.98 -13.15 7.21
CA ILE A 61 -5.98 -12.26 7.82
C ILE A 61 -6.07 -12.34 9.34
N HIS A 62 -7.28 -12.23 9.91
CA HIS A 62 -7.46 -12.25 11.35
C HIS A 62 -8.80 -12.91 11.75
N PRO A 63 -8.84 -13.70 12.86
CA PRO A 63 -10.06 -14.37 13.31
C PRO A 63 -11.08 -13.40 13.95
N ASP A 64 -10.64 -12.30 14.55
CA ASP A 64 -11.49 -11.35 15.26
C ASP A 64 -12.29 -10.49 14.28
N GLN A 65 -13.63 -10.54 14.39
CA GLN A 65 -14.55 -9.81 13.55
C GLN A 65 -14.44 -8.28 13.73
N SER A 66 -14.13 -7.81 14.92
CA SER A 66 -13.98 -6.38 15.20
C SER A 66 -12.79 -5.78 14.46
N LEU A 67 -11.67 -6.50 14.41
CA LEU A 67 -10.50 -6.10 13.64
C LEU A 67 -10.75 -6.22 12.13
N ARG A 68 -11.45 -7.27 11.67
CA ARG A 68 -11.79 -7.45 10.26
C ARG A 68 -12.60 -6.28 9.68
N SER A 69 -13.44 -5.65 10.48
CA SER A 69 -14.22 -4.48 10.05
C SER A 69 -13.37 -3.21 9.84
N GLN A 70 -12.13 -3.20 10.34
CA GLN A 70 -11.23 -2.05 10.31
C GLN A 70 -10.04 -2.22 9.35
N ILE A 71 -9.94 -3.38 8.69
CA ILE A 71 -8.84 -3.69 7.76
C ILE A 71 -9.37 -4.05 6.37
N SER A 72 -8.52 -3.88 5.37
CA SER A 72 -8.82 -4.25 3.99
C SER A 72 -8.25 -5.65 3.65
N PRO A 73 -8.82 -6.36 2.65
CA PRO A 73 -8.19 -7.55 2.10
C PRO A 73 -6.78 -7.26 1.58
N TYR A 74 -5.87 -8.23 1.70
CA TYR A 74 -4.58 -8.09 1.07
C TYR A 74 -4.69 -8.13 -0.45
N VAL A 75 -4.16 -7.09 -1.08
CA VAL A 75 -3.93 -6.98 -2.53
C VAL A 75 -2.56 -6.30 -2.70
N GLY A 76 -1.69 -6.88 -3.52
CA GLY A 76 -0.37 -6.29 -3.75
C GLY A 76 -0.44 -4.95 -4.51
N SER A 77 0.22 -3.93 -3.99
CA SER A 77 0.37 -2.59 -4.60
C SER A 77 1.04 -2.67 -5.98
N GLN A 78 0.79 -1.68 -6.85
CA GLN A 78 1.50 -1.59 -8.12
C GLN A 78 2.89 -0.98 -7.90
N PRO A 79 3.98 -1.68 -8.26
CA PRO A 79 5.34 -1.20 -8.06
C PRO A 79 5.65 0.14 -8.71
N SER A 80 5.10 0.42 -9.91
CA SER A 80 5.28 1.72 -10.58
C SER A 80 4.73 2.88 -9.77
N ILE A 81 3.58 2.69 -9.13
CA ILE A 81 2.94 3.69 -8.26
C ILE A 81 3.81 3.93 -7.01
N VAL A 82 4.26 2.84 -6.37
CA VAL A 82 5.14 2.93 -5.19
C VAL A 82 6.43 3.66 -5.53
N ARG A 83 7.12 3.27 -6.62
CA ARG A 83 8.35 3.93 -7.07
C ARG A 83 8.14 5.42 -7.34
N ARG A 84 7.06 5.77 -8.02
CA ARG A 84 6.74 7.17 -8.32
C ARG A 84 6.52 7.99 -7.03
N GLY A 85 5.72 7.45 -6.09
CA GLY A 85 5.49 8.09 -4.79
C GLY A 85 6.78 8.28 -3.99
N LEU A 86 7.62 7.25 -3.91
CA LEU A 86 8.89 7.33 -3.19
C LEU A 86 9.90 8.28 -3.86
N SER A 87 9.89 8.35 -5.20
CA SER A 87 10.74 9.28 -5.94
C SER A 87 10.41 10.76 -5.70
N ALA A 88 9.22 11.06 -5.15
CA ALA A 88 8.82 12.43 -4.82
C ALA A 88 9.34 12.91 -3.45
N LEU A 89 9.97 12.04 -2.66
CA LEU A 89 10.35 12.36 -1.26
C LEU A 89 11.64 13.19 -1.11
N GLY A 90 12.45 13.30 -2.14
CA GLY A 90 13.75 13.98 -2.07
C GLY A 90 14.84 13.13 -1.39
N ASP A 91 15.67 13.72 -0.55
CA ASP A 91 16.76 13.01 0.15
C ASP A 91 16.23 12.25 1.37
N ILE A 92 16.24 10.92 1.28
CA ILE A 92 15.69 9.99 2.27
C ILE A 92 16.74 9.10 2.94
N ARG A 93 18.04 9.37 2.76
CA ARG A 93 19.14 8.52 3.28
C ARG A 93 19.14 8.38 4.80
N ASP A 94 18.65 9.39 5.52
CA ASP A 94 18.55 9.37 6.98
C ASP A 94 17.24 8.78 7.51
N TYR A 95 16.32 8.41 6.60
CA TYR A 95 14.99 7.95 7.00
C TYR A 95 14.92 6.43 7.12
N VAL A 96 14.14 5.98 8.09
CA VAL A 96 13.65 4.61 8.16
C VAL A 96 12.30 4.56 7.46
N PHE A 97 12.17 3.66 6.50
CA PHE A 97 10.90 3.38 5.85
C PHE A 97 10.10 2.36 6.65
N VAL A 98 8.80 2.59 6.86
CA VAL A 98 7.90 1.66 7.53
C VAL A 98 6.62 1.49 6.72
N ASP A 99 6.37 0.27 6.25
CA ASP A 99 5.15 -0.13 5.57
C ASP A 99 4.13 -0.64 6.59
N LEU A 100 3.04 0.12 6.77
CA LEU A 100 1.97 -0.19 7.71
C LEU A 100 0.93 -1.09 7.06
N GLY A 101 0.92 -2.39 7.42
CA GLY A 101 0.15 -3.42 6.76
C GLY A 101 0.87 -3.94 5.51
N CYS A 102 2.10 -4.41 5.68
CA CYS A 102 2.98 -4.72 4.54
C CYS A 102 2.55 -5.96 3.74
N GLY A 103 1.59 -6.74 4.24
CA GLY A 103 1.11 -7.94 3.58
C GLY A 103 2.25 -8.92 3.31
N LYS A 104 2.40 -9.35 2.07
CA LYS A 104 3.50 -10.21 1.62
C LYS A 104 4.81 -9.45 1.32
N GLY A 105 4.90 -8.14 1.62
CA GLY A 105 6.14 -7.36 1.52
C GLY A 105 6.47 -6.84 0.11
N ARG A 106 5.48 -6.63 -0.77
CA ARG A 106 5.76 -6.06 -2.10
C ARG A 106 6.31 -4.64 -2.00
N VAL A 107 5.71 -3.80 -1.15
CA VAL A 107 6.15 -2.43 -0.95
C VAL A 107 7.52 -2.37 -0.30
N THR A 108 7.78 -3.21 0.72
CA THR A 108 9.11 -3.27 1.34
C THR A 108 10.19 -3.73 0.36
N THR A 109 9.86 -4.63 -0.58
CA THR A 109 10.75 -5.01 -1.69
C THR A 109 11.08 -3.80 -2.57
N VAL A 110 10.07 -3.02 -2.99
CA VAL A 110 10.29 -1.82 -3.81
C VAL A 110 11.03 -0.74 -3.00
N ALA A 111 10.68 -0.53 -1.73
CA ALA A 111 11.35 0.45 -0.88
C ALA A 111 12.85 0.13 -0.69
N SER A 112 13.24 -1.14 -0.72
CA SER A 112 14.65 -1.53 -0.68
C SER A 112 15.48 -1.11 -1.91
N GLU A 113 14.83 -0.68 -2.99
CA GLU A 113 15.51 -0.10 -4.17
C GLU A 113 15.98 1.34 -3.91
N PHE A 114 15.50 1.97 -2.84
CA PHE A 114 15.77 3.37 -2.47
C PHE A 114 16.77 3.44 -1.30
N PRO A 115 17.51 4.53 -1.17
CA PRO A 115 18.61 4.64 -0.19
C PRO A 115 18.10 4.95 1.22
N PHE A 116 17.09 4.26 1.70
CA PHE A 116 16.65 4.34 3.09
C PHE A 116 17.72 3.77 4.04
N ARG A 117 17.80 4.30 5.26
CA ARG A 117 18.66 3.74 6.30
C ARG A 117 18.29 2.31 6.68
N ALA A 118 16.99 2.01 6.68
CA ALA A 118 16.42 0.69 6.90
C ALA A 118 14.99 0.66 6.35
N VAL A 119 14.49 -0.54 6.08
CA VAL A 119 13.12 -0.80 5.64
C VAL A 119 12.46 -1.76 6.62
N VAL A 120 11.29 -1.39 7.14
CA VAL A 120 10.51 -2.19 8.08
C VAL A 120 9.13 -2.44 7.48
N GLY A 121 8.65 -3.67 7.53
CA GLY A 121 7.25 -4.02 7.29
C GLY A 121 6.56 -4.39 8.59
N VAL A 122 5.36 -3.87 8.83
CA VAL A 122 4.51 -4.25 9.96
C VAL A 122 3.30 -4.98 9.42
N GLU A 123 3.05 -6.19 9.88
CA GLU A 123 1.96 -7.04 9.38
C GLU A 123 1.27 -7.76 10.54
N LEU A 124 -0.07 -7.75 10.54
CA LEU A 124 -0.90 -8.37 11.57
C LEU A 124 -1.01 -9.89 11.39
N SER A 125 -1.10 -10.36 10.13
CA SER A 125 -1.28 -11.78 9.82
C SER A 125 0.04 -12.53 9.91
N PRO A 126 0.13 -13.58 10.78
CA PRO A 126 1.34 -14.41 10.89
C PRO A 126 1.74 -15.04 9.53
N SER A 127 0.76 -15.49 8.73
CA SER A 127 1.00 -16.13 7.45
C SER A 127 1.54 -15.17 6.39
N LEU A 128 0.99 -13.94 6.32
CA LEU A 128 1.48 -12.90 5.44
C LEU A 128 2.87 -12.42 5.88
N ALA A 129 3.07 -12.21 7.18
CA ALA A 129 4.37 -11.84 7.73
C ALA A 129 5.45 -12.89 7.45
N ALA A 130 5.12 -14.18 7.55
CA ALA A 130 6.05 -15.28 7.20
C ALA A 130 6.44 -15.22 5.72
N THR A 131 5.47 -15.01 4.82
CA THR A 131 5.73 -14.83 3.38
C THR A 131 6.60 -13.59 3.12
N ALA A 132 6.30 -12.48 3.79
CA ALA A 132 7.09 -11.25 3.66
C ALA A 132 8.55 -11.44 4.12
N ARG A 133 8.79 -12.19 5.21
CA ARG A 133 10.14 -12.55 5.68
C ARG A 133 10.89 -13.38 4.64
N ALA A 134 10.25 -14.37 4.05
CA ALA A 134 10.84 -15.20 2.99
C ALA A 134 11.22 -14.34 1.77
N ASN A 135 10.32 -13.44 1.34
CA ASN A 135 10.58 -12.51 0.25
C ASN A 135 11.75 -11.56 0.58
N ALA A 136 11.78 -11.01 1.80
CA ALA A 136 12.88 -10.15 2.27
C ALA A 136 14.24 -10.89 2.25
N ALA A 137 14.27 -12.15 2.67
CA ALA A 137 15.47 -12.97 2.61
C ALA A 137 15.95 -13.22 1.17
N THR A 138 15.01 -13.49 0.25
CA THR A 138 15.31 -13.64 -1.18
C THR A 138 15.94 -12.37 -1.77
N ILE A 139 15.36 -11.20 -1.45
CA ILE A 139 15.89 -9.90 -1.90
C ILE A 139 17.26 -9.63 -1.31
N ALA A 140 17.46 -9.88 -0.01
CA ALA A 140 18.76 -9.67 0.64
C ALA A 140 19.87 -10.55 0.03
N GLY A 141 19.54 -11.79 -0.35
CA GLY A 141 20.47 -12.67 -1.02
C GLY A 141 20.85 -12.23 -2.44
N GLN A 142 19.92 -11.62 -3.17
CA GLN A 142 20.16 -11.13 -4.54
C GLN A 142 20.81 -9.73 -4.59
N PHE A 143 20.51 -8.90 -3.60
CA PHE A 143 20.91 -7.48 -3.56
C PHE A 143 21.48 -7.11 -2.18
N PRO A 144 22.67 -7.61 -1.82
CA PRO A 144 23.25 -7.43 -0.48
C PRO A 144 23.52 -5.96 -0.12
N ASP A 145 23.68 -5.08 -1.11
CA ASP A 145 23.95 -3.66 -0.90
C ASP A 145 22.69 -2.82 -0.66
N ARG A 146 21.49 -3.42 -0.80
CA ARG A 146 20.24 -2.72 -0.51
C ARG A 146 19.99 -2.58 0.99
N PRO A 147 19.19 -1.57 1.42
CA PRO A 147 18.76 -1.45 2.80
C PRO A 147 18.18 -2.76 3.34
N LYS A 148 18.56 -3.10 4.58
CA LYS A 148 18.03 -4.30 5.26
C LYS A 148 16.52 -4.15 5.44
N VAL A 149 15.79 -5.18 5.00
CA VAL A 149 14.34 -5.30 5.21
C VAL A 149 14.08 -6.17 6.45
N THR A 150 13.28 -5.65 7.39
CA THR A 150 12.86 -6.38 8.59
C THR A 150 11.34 -6.43 8.64
N ILE A 151 10.75 -7.59 8.95
CA ILE A 151 9.30 -7.76 9.06
C ILE A 151 8.93 -8.03 10.53
N THR A 152 8.11 -7.14 11.07
CA THR A 152 7.56 -7.22 12.44
C THR A 152 6.10 -7.71 12.34
N GLU A 153 5.82 -8.83 13.00
CA GLU A 153 4.46 -9.31 13.17
C GLU A 153 3.84 -8.58 14.37
N ALA A 154 2.94 -7.64 14.08
CA ALA A 154 2.30 -6.80 15.08
C ALA A 154 1.03 -6.13 14.53
N ASN A 155 0.14 -5.73 15.44
CA ASN A 155 -0.87 -4.74 15.13
C ASN A 155 -0.19 -3.36 15.01
N VAL A 156 -0.53 -2.59 13.99
CA VAL A 156 0.08 -1.27 13.73
C VAL A 156 -0.14 -0.26 14.85
N VAL A 157 -1.24 -0.39 15.61
CA VAL A 157 -1.49 0.50 16.76
C VAL A 157 -0.55 0.21 17.93
N ASP A 158 -0.09 -1.02 18.06
CA ASP A 158 0.82 -1.45 19.12
C ASP A 158 2.31 -1.31 18.70
N PHE A 159 2.56 -1.19 17.41
CA PHE A 159 3.92 -1.02 16.88
C PHE A 159 4.52 0.30 17.38
N PRO A 160 5.66 0.30 18.07
CA PRO A 160 6.27 1.51 18.61
C PRO A 160 6.72 2.42 17.45
N VAL A 161 6.47 3.73 17.59
CA VAL A 161 7.00 4.72 16.63
C VAL A 161 8.52 4.82 16.86
N PRO A 162 9.36 4.49 15.87
CA PRO A 162 10.81 4.57 16.03
C PRO A 162 11.28 6.02 16.26
N ALA A 163 12.25 6.22 17.14
CA ALA A 163 12.89 7.52 17.39
C ALA A 163 13.88 7.86 16.27
N ALA A 164 13.38 8.14 15.08
CA ALA A 164 14.15 8.43 13.87
C ALA A 164 13.33 9.31 12.92
N LYS A 165 13.95 9.86 11.88
CA LYS A 165 13.21 10.39 10.72
C LYS A 165 12.51 9.22 10.03
N LEU A 166 11.21 9.31 9.79
CA LEU A 166 10.40 8.21 9.25
C LEU A 166 9.75 8.56 7.93
N VAL A 167 9.65 7.56 7.08
CA VAL A 167 8.66 7.50 6.00
C VAL A 167 7.69 6.39 6.34
N PHE A 168 6.45 6.73 6.70
CA PHE A 168 5.37 5.77 6.78
C PHE A 168 4.70 5.62 5.43
N PHE A 169 4.35 4.39 5.09
CA PHE A 169 3.62 4.05 3.89
C PHE A 169 2.36 3.26 4.26
N ASN A 170 1.27 3.54 3.57
CA ASN A 170 0.04 2.76 3.66
C ASN A 170 -0.63 2.66 2.28
N TYR A 171 -1.06 1.46 1.89
CA TYR A 171 -1.91 1.24 0.72
C TYR A 171 -3.31 0.84 1.18
N HIS A 172 -4.13 1.82 1.56
CA HIS A 172 -5.55 1.62 1.93
C HIS A 172 -5.80 0.36 2.79
N ALA A 173 -4.90 0.08 3.74
CA ALA A 173 -4.98 -1.13 4.56
C ALA A 173 -5.99 -1.00 5.71
N PHE A 174 -6.39 0.22 6.07
CA PHE A 174 -7.15 0.51 7.29
C PHE A 174 -8.36 1.40 7.03
N GLY A 175 -9.41 1.20 7.85
CA GLY A 175 -10.54 2.11 7.94
C GLY A 175 -10.19 3.42 8.68
N ALA A 176 -11.11 4.39 8.62
CA ALA A 176 -10.90 5.75 9.16
C ALA A 176 -10.55 5.76 10.64
N GLU A 177 -11.20 4.94 11.46
CA GLU A 177 -10.95 4.88 12.91
C GLU A 177 -9.52 4.45 13.23
N LEU A 178 -9.03 3.40 12.55
CA LEU A 178 -7.68 2.91 12.77
C LEU A 178 -6.64 3.91 12.24
N MET A 179 -6.92 4.55 11.11
CA MET A 179 -6.07 5.61 10.57
C MET A 179 -5.99 6.80 11.53
N ALA A 180 -7.11 7.22 12.15
CA ALA A 180 -7.12 8.28 13.16
C ALA A 180 -6.25 7.93 14.38
N LYS A 181 -6.28 6.69 14.85
CA LYS A 181 -5.42 6.21 15.95
C LYS A 181 -3.93 6.29 15.57
N ILE A 182 -3.58 5.93 14.32
CA ILE A 182 -2.21 6.03 13.82
C ILE A 182 -1.76 7.49 13.77
N VAL A 183 -2.59 8.38 13.24
CA VAL A 183 -2.29 9.83 13.18
C VAL A 183 -2.09 10.41 14.57
N ALA A 184 -3.01 10.15 15.52
CA ALA A 184 -2.89 10.64 16.90
C ALA A 184 -1.61 10.13 17.59
N LYS A 185 -1.21 8.89 17.32
CA LYS A 185 0.07 8.33 17.83
C LYS A 185 1.28 9.05 17.25
N CYS A 186 1.25 9.39 15.96
CA CYS A 186 2.30 10.19 15.32
C CYS A 186 2.35 11.61 15.89
N GLU A 187 1.19 12.26 16.10
CA GLU A 187 1.09 13.59 16.71
C GLU A 187 1.72 13.62 18.11
N ALA A 188 1.40 12.64 18.95
CA ALA A 188 1.99 12.51 20.28
C ALA A 188 3.51 12.33 20.24
N ALA A 189 4.02 11.51 19.31
CA ALA A 189 5.45 11.29 19.14
C ALA A 189 6.18 12.54 18.61
N LEU A 190 5.56 13.29 17.71
CA LEU A 190 6.07 14.59 17.23
C LEU A 190 6.10 15.64 18.34
N ALA A 191 4.99 15.77 19.09
CA ALA A 191 4.87 16.74 20.18
C ALA A 191 5.86 16.48 21.32
N SER A 192 6.18 15.21 21.60
CA SER A 192 7.18 14.84 22.62
C SER A 192 8.63 14.97 22.13
N GLY A 193 8.84 15.23 20.84
CA GLY A 193 10.19 15.25 20.22
C GLY A 193 10.80 13.85 19.99
N ALA A 194 10.08 12.77 20.32
CA ALA A 194 10.54 11.41 20.07
C ALA A 194 10.61 11.08 18.57
N LEU A 195 9.78 11.72 17.76
CA LEU A 195 9.76 11.62 16.31
C LEU A 195 10.26 12.94 15.70
N PRO A 196 11.49 13.00 15.16
CA PRO A 196 12.06 14.25 14.65
C PRO A 196 11.36 14.76 13.39
N HIS A 197 10.94 13.87 12.50
CA HIS A 197 10.27 14.20 11.25
C HIS A 197 9.56 12.98 10.66
N LEU A 198 8.38 13.19 10.09
CA LEU A 198 7.57 12.16 9.43
C LEU A 198 7.12 12.62 8.06
N LEU A 199 7.35 11.75 7.06
CA LEU A 199 6.68 11.76 5.76
C LEU A 199 5.68 10.60 5.74
N PHE A 200 4.42 10.87 5.42
CA PHE A 200 3.40 9.82 5.30
C PHE A 200 2.96 9.69 3.84
N VAL A 201 3.33 8.58 3.21
CA VAL A 201 2.95 8.23 1.84
C VAL A 201 1.69 7.39 1.89
N TYR A 202 0.60 7.93 1.38
CA TYR A 202 -0.69 7.24 1.36
C TYR A 202 -1.09 6.94 -0.09
N TYR A 203 -0.97 5.70 -0.47
CA TYR A 203 -1.43 5.17 -1.74
C TYR A 203 -2.92 4.86 -1.64
N ASN A 204 -3.71 5.36 -2.58
CA ASN A 204 -5.17 5.34 -2.58
C ASN A 204 -5.74 5.92 -1.26
N PRO A 205 -5.57 7.24 -1.01
CA PRO A 205 -5.82 7.88 0.27
C PRO A 205 -7.31 8.15 0.53
N VAL A 206 -8.10 7.09 0.72
CA VAL A 206 -9.57 7.15 0.94
C VAL A 206 -9.97 7.87 2.23
N HIS A 207 -9.05 7.99 3.19
CA HIS A 207 -9.22 8.71 4.46
C HIS A 207 -8.23 9.87 4.58
N ALA A 208 -8.03 10.61 3.46
CA ALA A 208 -7.12 11.77 3.41
C ALA A 208 -7.48 12.83 4.45
N GLU A 209 -8.78 13.00 4.73
CA GLU A 209 -9.31 13.97 5.67
C GLU A 209 -8.74 13.84 7.09
N VAL A 210 -8.36 12.63 7.51
CA VAL A 210 -7.76 12.41 8.83
C VAL A 210 -6.44 13.16 8.98
N PHE A 211 -5.65 13.24 7.89
CA PHE A 211 -4.40 14.00 7.87
C PHE A 211 -4.64 15.49 7.65
N ASP A 212 -5.60 15.85 6.77
CA ASP A 212 -5.87 17.24 6.41
C ASP A 212 -6.46 18.04 7.58
N GLN A 213 -7.14 17.36 8.53
CA GLN A 213 -7.67 17.95 9.76
C GLN A 213 -6.64 18.03 10.88
N SER A 214 -5.51 17.32 10.77
CA SER A 214 -4.46 17.33 11.77
C SER A 214 -3.57 18.57 11.65
N PRO A 215 -3.38 19.35 12.75
CA PRO A 215 -2.48 20.50 12.73
C PRO A 215 -1.00 20.10 12.65
N ALA A 216 -0.67 18.83 12.90
CA ALA A 216 0.71 18.31 12.86
C ALA A 216 1.19 17.98 11.46
N PHE A 217 0.30 17.98 10.46
CA PHE A 217 0.64 17.58 9.09
C PHE A 217 0.23 18.62 8.05
N VAL A 218 1.00 18.66 6.98
CA VAL A 218 0.68 19.42 5.78
C VAL A 218 0.85 18.52 4.58
N ARG A 219 -0.15 18.54 3.68
CA ARG A 219 -0.08 17.83 2.41
C ARG A 219 0.86 18.58 1.47
N PHE A 220 1.92 17.94 0.98
CA PHE A 220 2.88 18.57 0.09
C PHE A 220 2.91 17.97 -1.32
N TYR A 221 2.29 16.81 -1.53
CA TYR A 221 2.27 16.14 -2.82
C TYR A 221 0.97 15.38 -3.03
N VAL A 222 0.42 15.47 -4.25
CA VAL A 222 -0.68 14.62 -4.73
C VAL A 222 -0.49 14.39 -6.23
N GLU A 223 -0.54 13.12 -6.66
CA GLU A 223 -0.49 12.78 -8.08
C GLU A 223 -1.38 11.59 -8.39
N GLN A 224 -2.11 11.65 -9.50
CA GLN A 224 -2.76 10.50 -10.11
C GLN A 224 -1.78 9.87 -11.10
N ILE A 225 -1.28 8.69 -10.77
CA ILE A 225 -0.20 8.01 -11.47
C ILE A 225 -0.77 6.87 -12.31
N ALA A 226 -0.38 6.78 -13.58
CA ALA A 226 -0.72 5.65 -14.44
C ALA A 226 0.14 4.44 -14.09
N TYR A 227 -0.45 3.23 -14.19
CA TYR A 227 0.31 1.99 -14.08
C TYR A 227 1.31 1.84 -15.22
N ASP A 228 2.44 1.21 -14.95
CA ASP A 228 3.31 0.72 -16.03
C ASP A 228 2.54 -0.25 -16.93
N LYS A 229 2.92 -0.32 -18.21
CA LYS A 229 2.25 -1.20 -19.18
C LYS A 229 2.28 -2.67 -18.75
N SER A 230 3.34 -3.10 -18.09
CA SER A 230 3.50 -4.46 -17.57
C SER A 230 2.58 -4.78 -16.39
N GLU A 231 2.07 -3.76 -15.70
CA GLU A 231 1.21 -3.88 -14.52
C GLU A 231 -0.28 -3.78 -14.85
N ILE A 232 -0.62 -3.40 -16.09
CA ILE A 232 -2.01 -3.33 -16.53
C ILE A 232 -2.65 -4.73 -16.49
N GLY A 233 -3.77 -4.84 -15.77
CA GLY A 233 -4.48 -6.09 -15.53
C GLY A 233 -4.02 -6.87 -14.30
N PHE A 234 -3.17 -6.28 -13.44
CA PHE A 234 -2.81 -6.80 -12.12
C PHE A 234 -3.41 -5.99 -10.96
N GLY A 235 -4.15 -4.97 -11.25
CA GLY A 235 -4.97 -4.18 -10.33
C GLY A 235 -6.35 -3.90 -10.92
N PRO A 236 -7.27 -3.34 -10.12
CA PRO A 236 -8.64 -3.05 -10.57
C PRO A 236 -8.70 -1.92 -11.61
N ASP A 237 -7.72 -1.04 -11.58
CA ASP A 237 -7.69 0.20 -12.35
C ASP A 237 -6.47 0.25 -13.30
N ARG A 238 -6.26 1.40 -13.93
CA ARG A 238 -5.10 1.68 -14.80
C ARG A 238 -4.26 2.85 -14.27
N ARG A 239 -4.73 3.48 -13.21
CA ARG A 239 -4.09 4.61 -12.53
C ARG A 239 -4.61 4.68 -11.11
N ASP A 240 -3.79 5.15 -10.20
CA ASP A 240 -4.14 5.37 -8.79
C ASP A 240 -3.58 6.70 -8.29
N VAL A 241 -4.05 7.12 -7.12
CA VAL A 241 -3.63 8.36 -6.47
C VAL A 241 -2.64 8.04 -5.37
N VAL A 242 -1.57 8.82 -5.30
CA VAL A 242 -0.68 8.90 -4.14
C VAL A 242 -0.76 10.31 -3.59
N ALA A 243 -0.94 10.43 -2.28
CA ALA A 243 -0.81 11.68 -1.56
C ALA A 243 0.25 11.53 -0.47
N ILE A 244 0.99 12.61 -0.21
CA ILE A 244 2.04 12.61 0.79
C ILE A 244 1.83 13.81 1.71
N TRP A 245 1.83 13.53 3.02
CA TRP A 245 1.86 14.54 4.08
C TRP A 245 3.22 14.53 4.75
N GLN A 246 3.61 15.67 5.24
CA GLN A 246 4.79 15.79 6.08
C GLN A 246 4.44 16.45 7.41
N SER A 247 5.17 16.09 8.46
CA SER A 247 5.04 16.73 9.74
C SER A 247 5.50 18.18 9.69
N VAL A 248 4.77 19.07 10.37
CA VAL A 248 5.14 20.47 10.55
C VAL A 248 6.19 20.54 11.64
N CYS A 249 7.47 20.71 11.26
CA CYS A 249 8.59 20.90 12.17
C CYS A 249 9.26 22.23 11.85
N GLY A 250 8.99 23.27 12.67
CA GLY A 250 9.70 24.55 12.62
C GLY A 250 9.36 25.45 11.42
N SER A 251 9.89 25.21 10.25
CA SER A 251 9.58 25.96 9.03
C SER A 251 8.57 25.22 8.20
N ALA A 252 7.50 25.88 7.77
CA ALA A 252 6.52 25.29 6.85
C ALA A 252 7.25 24.85 5.57
N PRO A 253 7.05 23.60 5.13
CA PRO A 253 7.67 23.12 3.91
C PRO A 253 7.13 23.87 2.70
N THR A 254 7.98 24.06 1.70
CA THR A 254 7.57 24.61 0.40
C THR A 254 6.67 23.56 -0.29
N PRO A 255 5.42 23.87 -0.66
CA PRO A 255 4.57 22.96 -1.38
C PRO A 255 5.21 22.55 -2.70
N HIS A 256 5.27 21.23 -2.94
CA HIS A 256 5.66 20.69 -4.23
C HIS A 256 4.43 20.39 -5.09
N HIS A 257 4.64 19.92 -6.32
CA HIS A 257 3.65 19.69 -7.34
C HIS A 257 2.36 19.04 -6.79
N GLY A 258 1.19 19.62 -7.11
CA GLY A 258 -0.12 19.08 -6.74
C GLY A 258 -0.57 19.29 -5.29
N ALA A 259 0.20 20.04 -4.49
CA ALA A 259 -0.09 20.28 -3.06
C ALA A 259 -1.31 21.20 -2.82
N ASP A 260 -1.88 21.77 -3.88
CA ASP A 260 -3.09 22.56 -3.77
C ASP A 260 -4.22 21.70 -3.18
N ARG A 261 -5.08 22.29 -2.33
CA ARG A 261 -6.19 21.62 -1.62
C ARG A 261 -7.27 21.03 -2.54
N THR A 262 -6.85 20.53 -3.68
CA THR A 262 -7.72 19.86 -4.63
C THR A 262 -8.37 18.69 -3.93
N ILE A 263 -9.69 18.69 -3.86
CA ILE A 263 -10.49 17.58 -3.33
C ILE A 263 -10.03 16.31 -4.04
N ILE A 264 -9.40 15.41 -3.30
CA ILE A 264 -9.03 14.09 -3.81
C ILE A 264 -10.34 13.35 -4.04
N ARG A 265 -10.87 13.37 -5.24
CA ARG A 265 -11.98 12.51 -5.62
C ARG A 265 -11.44 11.11 -5.88
N ILE A 266 -11.41 10.32 -4.83
CA ILE A 266 -11.09 8.91 -4.93
C ILE A 266 -12.39 8.21 -5.28
N HIS A 267 -12.43 7.59 -6.45
CA HIS A 267 -13.48 6.63 -6.71
C HIS A 267 -13.23 5.44 -5.80
N ALA A 268 -14.16 5.15 -4.92
CA ALA A 268 -14.15 3.97 -4.04
C ALA A 268 -14.35 2.67 -4.86
N SER A 269 -13.57 2.49 -5.91
CA SER A 269 -13.58 1.26 -6.73
C SER A 269 -12.99 0.07 -5.97
N GLY A 270 -12.36 0.28 -4.82
CA GLY A 270 -11.93 -0.78 -3.90
C GLY A 270 -13.06 -1.42 -3.08
N ALA A 271 -14.21 -0.75 -2.90
CA ALA A 271 -15.34 -1.30 -2.16
C ALA A 271 -16.11 -2.41 -2.92
N GLY A 272 -15.76 -2.68 -4.17
CA GLY A 272 -16.39 -3.69 -5.01
C GLY A 272 -15.82 -5.11 -4.87
N LEU A 273 -14.86 -5.36 -3.98
CA LEU A 273 -14.31 -6.69 -3.73
C LEU A 273 -14.92 -7.39 -2.51
N ALA A 274 -15.81 -6.70 -1.77
CA ALA A 274 -16.51 -7.24 -0.61
C ALA A 274 -18.03 -7.28 -0.84
N GLN A 275 -18.50 -8.02 -1.84
CA GLN A 275 -19.83 -8.65 -1.89
C GLN A 275 -19.79 -9.83 -2.89
#